data_7fab06110bb80eff80fcc1c20666ac5a
#
_entry.id   7fab06110bb80eff80fcc1c20666ac5a
#
_cell.length_a   1.000
_cell.length_b   1.000
_cell.length_c   1.000
_cell.angle_alpha   90.00
_cell.angle_beta   90.00
_cell.angle_gamma   90.00
#
_symmetry.space_group_name_H-M   'P 1'
#
loop_
_entity.id
_entity.type
_entity.pdbx_description
1 polymer ?
#
loop_
_entity_poly.entity_id
_entity_poly.type
_entity_poly.pdbx_seq_one_letter_code
_entity_poly.pdbx_strand_id
1 'polypeptide(L)'
;MKNTILILLVSLVALTSCSKENNDKDNGLSRIVFDPGNLKFISNSLNPKKETMSALYGNEKALESLSKESQTPEVGAVMKLVTWKYHDNPQYIGGTITGELVSIETVQTDQSGNISYAVKDDLTESSSPDKEERIKYFMSYRPVSRP
;
A
#
# COMPACT_ATOMS: atom_id res chain seq x y z
N MET A 1 -13.12 -46.89 40.28
CA MET A 1 -12.33 -46.76 39.02
C MET A 1 -13.15 -46.37 37.80
N LYS A 2 -14.42 -46.82 37.63
CA LYS A 2 -15.23 -46.44 36.45
C LYS A 2 -15.60 -44.93 36.44
N ASN A 3 -15.88 -44.33 37.59
CA ASN A 3 -16.29 -42.93 37.68
C ASN A 3 -15.12 -41.92 37.49
N THR A 4 -13.88 -42.30 37.85
CA THR A 4 -12.70 -41.48 37.64
C THR A 4 -12.30 -41.42 36.18
N ILE A 5 -12.51 -42.51 35.42
CA ILE A 5 -12.23 -42.55 33.97
C ILE A 5 -13.25 -41.66 33.22
N LEU A 6 -14.51 -41.65 33.65
CA LEU A 6 -15.54 -40.81 33.03
C LEU A 6 -15.26 -39.34 33.22
N ILE A 7 -14.80 -38.91 34.40
CA ILE A 7 -14.45 -37.51 34.70
C ILE A 7 -13.23 -37.06 33.88
N LEU A 8 -12.25 -37.96 33.67
CA LEU A 8 -11.06 -37.69 32.87
C LEU A 8 -11.41 -37.54 31.37
N LEU A 9 -12.38 -38.29 30.87
CA LEU A 9 -12.84 -38.20 29.49
C LEU A 9 -13.64 -36.92 29.21
N VAL A 10 -14.43 -36.43 30.18
CA VAL A 10 -15.18 -35.19 30.06
C VAL A 10 -14.27 -33.97 30.12
N SER A 11 -13.17 -34.01 30.89
CA SER A 11 -12.21 -32.91 30.94
C SER A 11 -11.37 -32.77 29.67
N LEU A 12 -11.18 -33.85 28.90
CA LEU A 12 -10.40 -33.81 27.65
C LEU A 12 -11.19 -33.17 26.47
N VAL A 13 -12.55 -33.19 26.52
CA VAL A 13 -13.39 -32.60 25.48
C VAL A 13 -13.52 -31.08 25.63
N ALA A 14 -13.23 -30.53 26.81
CA ALA A 14 -13.35 -29.10 27.07
C ALA A 14 -12.18 -28.24 26.52
N LEU A 15 -11.11 -28.88 26.00
CA LEU A 15 -9.94 -28.17 25.49
C LEU A 15 -9.91 -27.97 23.96
N THR A 16 -10.92 -28.44 23.23
CA THR A 16 -10.96 -28.31 21.77
C THR A 16 -11.85 -27.15 21.28
N SER A 17 -12.25 -26.24 22.15
CA SER A 17 -13.10 -25.11 21.77
C SER A 17 -12.35 -23.80 21.90
N CYS A 18 -11.41 -23.53 20.99
CA CYS A 18 -10.97 -22.17 20.63
C CYS A 18 -10.12 -22.21 19.37
N SER A 19 -10.70 -22.59 18.25
CA SER A 19 -10.32 -21.98 16.98
C SER A 19 -11.54 -21.24 16.46
N LYS A 20 -11.74 -20.03 16.99
CA LYS A 20 -12.58 -19.05 16.35
C LYS A 20 -11.82 -18.62 15.11
N GLU A 21 -12.03 -19.32 14.00
CA GLU A 21 -11.87 -18.73 12.69
C GLU A 21 -12.82 -17.53 12.68
N ASN A 22 -12.27 -16.35 12.92
CA ASN A 22 -12.94 -15.12 12.61
C ASN A 22 -13.09 -15.07 11.09
N ASN A 23 -14.13 -15.72 10.57
CA ASN A 23 -14.76 -15.32 9.33
C ASN A 23 -15.46 -13.99 9.58
N ASP A 24 -14.68 -12.96 9.92
CA ASP A 24 -15.06 -11.61 9.65
C ASP A 24 -15.19 -11.56 8.13
N LYS A 25 -16.41 -11.68 7.64
CA LYS A 25 -16.79 -11.16 6.33
C LYS A 25 -16.50 -9.68 6.43
N ASP A 26 -15.26 -9.37 6.16
CA ASP A 26 -14.73 -8.03 6.08
C ASP A 26 -15.57 -7.33 5.02
N ASN A 27 -16.38 -6.37 5.44
CA ASN A 27 -17.29 -5.60 4.60
C ASN A 27 -16.49 -4.65 3.67
N GLY A 28 -15.48 -5.16 2.96
CA GLY A 28 -14.63 -4.39 2.06
C GLY A 28 -13.60 -3.50 2.77
N LEU A 29 -13.43 -3.62 4.09
CA LEU A 29 -12.50 -2.85 4.91
C LEU A 29 -11.17 -3.59 5.18
N SER A 30 -10.81 -4.53 4.31
CA SER A 30 -9.51 -5.20 4.40
C SER A 30 -8.40 -4.18 4.19
N ARG A 31 -7.77 -3.76 5.29
CA ARG A 31 -6.62 -2.86 5.25
C ARG A 31 -5.41 -3.62 4.72
N ILE A 32 -5.16 -3.54 3.42
CA ILE A 32 -3.93 -4.06 2.84
C ILE A 32 -2.78 -3.13 3.24
N VAL A 33 -1.95 -3.62 4.15
CA VAL A 33 -0.73 -2.91 4.56
C VAL A 33 0.33 -3.15 3.49
N PHE A 34 0.74 -2.09 2.81
CA PHE A 34 1.87 -2.12 1.91
C PHE A 34 3.17 -2.03 2.71
N ASP A 35 4.10 -2.95 2.47
CA ASP A 35 5.46 -2.88 3.01
C ASP A 35 6.38 -2.18 2.01
N PRO A 36 6.84 -0.96 2.30
CA PRO A 36 7.76 -0.23 1.44
C PRO A 36 9.19 -0.78 1.47
N GLY A 37 9.52 -1.69 2.37
CA GLY A 37 10.88 -2.16 2.60
C GLY A 37 11.80 -1.02 3.07
N ASN A 38 12.90 -0.79 2.35
CA ASN A 38 13.87 0.28 2.67
C ASN A 38 13.50 1.67 2.11
N LEU A 39 12.35 1.80 1.43
CA LEU A 39 11.91 3.08 0.90
C LEU A 39 11.24 3.92 1.99
N LYS A 40 11.50 5.22 1.96
CA LYS A 40 10.90 6.18 2.89
C LYS A 40 9.64 6.79 2.28
N PHE A 41 8.64 7.07 3.11
CA PHE A 41 7.48 7.85 2.71
C PHE A 41 7.92 9.27 2.30
N ILE A 42 7.48 9.72 1.15
CA ILE A 42 7.80 11.04 0.60
C ILE A 42 6.58 11.97 0.62
N SER A 43 5.46 11.50 0.09
CA SER A 43 4.26 12.32 -0.07
C SER A 43 3.01 11.45 -0.25
N ASN A 44 1.85 12.08 -0.18
CA ASN A 44 0.57 11.43 -0.50
C ASN A 44 -0.30 12.35 -1.37
N SER A 45 -1.31 11.77 -1.99
CA SER A 45 -2.33 12.49 -2.73
C SER A 45 -3.69 11.82 -2.56
N LEU A 46 -4.74 12.62 -2.70
CA LEU A 46 -6.12 12.16 -2.66
C LEU A 46 -6.80 12.53 -3.99
N ASN A 47 -7.51 11.59 -4.57
CA ASN A 47 -8.32 11.81 -5.77
C ASN A 47 -9.80 11.53 -5.46
N PRO A 48 -10.59 12.56 -5.08
CA PRO A 48 -12.00 12.38 -4.73
C PRO A 48 -12.87 11.86 -5.89
N LYS A 49 -12.51 12.18 -7.14
CA LYS A 49 -13.28 11.74 -8.31
C LYS A 49 -13.17 10.23 -8.55
N LYS A 50 -12.03 9.64 -8.23
CA LYS A 50 -11.75 8.20 -8.38
C LYS A 50 -11.92 7.44 -7.07
N GLU A 51 -12.17 8.16 -5.97
CA GLU A 51 -12.20 7.62 -4.60
C GLU A 51 -10.93 6.83 -4.28
N THR A 52 -9.76 7.42 -4.65
CA THR A 52 -8.47 6.81 -4.43
C THR A 52 -7.54 7.72 -3.64
N MET A 53 -6.69 7.09 -2.84
CA MET A 53 -5.57 7.74 -2.19
C MET A 53 -4.28 7.06 -2.62
N SER A 54 -3.22 7.84 -2.78
CA SER A 54 -1.92 7.32 -3.16
C SER A 54 -0.84 7.80 -2.21
N ALA A 55 0.14 6.95 -1.96
CA ALA A 55 1.33 7.29 -1.20
C ALA A 55 2.58 7.01 -2.05
N LEU A 56 3.45 8.00 -2.12
CA LEU A 56 4.74 7.92 -2.79
C LEU A 56 5.83 7.57 -1.78
N TYR A 57 6.55 6.51 -2.08
CA TYR A 57 7.73 6.07 -1.34
C TYR A 57 8.96 6.16 -2.25
N GLY A 58 10.12 6.41 -1.68
CA GLY A 58 11.36 6.45 -2.46
C GLY A 58 12.61 6.36 -1.59
N ASN A 59 13.73 6.16 -2.26
CA ASN A 59 15.05 6.22 -1.63
C ASN A 59 15.55 7.67 -1.52
N GLU A 60 16.74 7.88 -0.96
CA GLU A 60 17.34 9.22 -0.79
C GLU A 60 17.50 9.95 -2.14
N LYS A 61 17.86 9.24 -3.22
CA LYS A 61 18.01 9.83 -4.56
C LYS A 61 16.68 10.31 -5.13
N ALA A 62 15.59 9.59 -4.86
CA ALA A 62 14.26 10.02 -5.22
C ALA A 62 13.85 11.29 -4.46
N LEU A 63 14.09 11.31 -3.14
CA LEU A 63 13.81 12.46 -2.30
C LEU A 63 14.59 13.70 -2.76
N GLU A 64 15.88 13.53 -3.08
CA GLU A 64 16.74 14.59 -3.59
C GLU A 64 16.23 15.15 -4.92
N SER A 65 15.85 14.27 -5.88
CA SER A 65 15.27 14.66 -7.18
C SER A 65 14.01 15.50 -7.03
N LEU A 66 13.11 15.08 -6.14
CA LEU A 66 11.84 15.76 -5.90
C LEU A 66 12.03 17.09 -5.13
N SER A 67 12.98 17.13 -4.21
CA SER A 67 13.28 18.34 -3.44
C SER A 67 13.90 19.44 -4.31
N LYS A 68 14.67 19.07 -5.33
CA LYS A 68 15.25 19.99 -6.32
C LYS A 68 14.29 20.37 -7.44
N GLU A 69 13.06 19.84 -7.42
CA GLU A 69 12.06 20.03 -8.48
C GLU A 69 12.61 19.62 -9.88
N SER A 70 13.43 18.57 -9.90
CA SER A 70 13.99 18.02 -11.14
C SER A 70 12.86 17.53 -12.06
N GLN A 71 13.04 17.64 -13.36
CA GLN A 71 12.06 17.12 -14.33
C GLN A 71 12.15 15.60 -14.50
N THR A 72 13.32 15.03 -14.18
CA THR A 72 13.61 13.60 -14.29
C THR A 72 14.26 13.10 -12.99
N PRO A 73 14.04 11.83 -12.62
CA PRO A 73 14.68 11.26 -11.45
C PRO A 73 16.19 11.10 -11.68
N GLU A 74 16.98 11.36 -10.64
CA GLU A 74 18.43 11.18 -10.64
C GLU A 74 18.83 9.69 -10.79
N VAL A 75 20.08 9.48 -11.20
CA VAL A 75 20.68 8.13 -11.28
C VAL A 75 20.60 7.43 -9.93
N GLY A 76 20.12 6.20 -9.94
CA GLY A 76 19.89 5.39 -8.73
C GLY A 76 18.62 5.74 -7.95
N ALA A 77 17.78 6.66 -8.44
CA ALA A 77 16.49 6.93 -7.83
C ALA A 77 15.53 5.73 -8.00
N VAL A 78 14.85 5.39 -6.93
CA VAL A 78 13.77 4.38 -6.89
C VAL A 78 12.56 5.00 -6.23
N MET A 79 11.42 4.97 -6.92
CA MET A 79 10.14 5.48 -6.43
C MET A 79 9.05 4.43 -6.60
N LYS A 80 8.17 4.31 -5.61
CA LYS A 80 6.96 3.48 -5.69
C LYS A 80 5.76 4.32 -5.32
N LEU A 81 4.79 4.39 -6.22
CA LEU A 81 3.49 4.98 -5.97
C LEU A 81 2.48 3.87 -5.73
N VAL A 82 1.96 3.83 -4.53
CA VAL A 82 0.96 2.84 -4.12
C VAL A 82 -0.39 3.53 -4.04
N THR A 83 -1.38 2.98 -4.73
CA THR A 83 -2.73 3.53 -4.80
C THR A 83 -3.73 2.56 -4.21
N TRP A 84 -4.59 3.06 -3.33
CA TRP A 84 -5.71 2.33 -2.74
C TRP A 84 -7.03 3.02 -3.03
N LYS A 85 -8.10 2.26 -3.02
CA LYS A 85 -9.43 2.84 -2.77
C LYS A 85 -9.46 3.41 -1.36
N TYR A 86 -10.31 4.40 -1.13
CA TYR A 86 -10.61 4.84 0.22
C TYR A 86 -12.12 4.82 0.46
N HIS A 87 -12.49 4.75 1.72
CA HIS A 87 -13.86 4.80 2.20
C HIS A 87 -13.97 5.82 3.33
N ASP A 88 -15.15 6.34 3.53
CA ASP A 88 -15.42 7.18 4.69
C ASP A 88 -15.20 6.39 5.99
N ASN A 89 -14.61 7.04 6.97
CA ASN A 89 -14.40 6.43 8.27
C ASN A 89 -15.73 6.47 9.06
N PRO A 90 -16.34 5.31 9.38
CA PRO A 90 -17.62 5.28 10.09
C PRO A 90 -17.53 5.79 11.54
N GLN A 91 -16.31 5.87 12.09
CA GLN A 91 -16.07 6.32 13.46
C GLN A 91 -15.78 7.83 13.56
N TYR A 92 -15.33 8.45 12.46
CA TYR A 92 -14.93 9.86 12.46
C TYR A 92 -15.45 10.55 11.21
N ILE A 93 -16.39 11.48 11.38
CA ILE A 93 -16.99 12.27 10.30
C ILE A 93 -15.89 13.07 9.58
N GLY A 94 -15.80 12.89 8.26
CA GLY A 94 -14.79 13.54 7.42
C GLY A 94 -13.43 12.84 7.40
N GLY A 95 -13.25 11.76 8.14
CA GLY A 95 -12.08 10.89 8.05
C GLY A 95 -12.20 9.88 6.90
N THR A 96 -11.07 9.46 6.36
CA THR A 96 -10.99 8.40 5.35
C THR A 96 -10.11 7.26 5.83
N ILE A 97 -10.45 6.03 5.41
CA ILE A 97 -9.64 4.84 5.63
C ILE A 97 -9.26 4.21 4.29
N THR A 98 -8.07 3.62 4.24
CA THR A 98 -7.62 2.86 3.07
C THR A 98 -8.40 1.56 2.97
N GLY A 99 -8.87 1.26 1.76
CA GLY A 99 -9.50 0.00 1.38
C GLY A 99 -8.59 -0.86 0.50
N GLU A 100 -9.12 -1.35 -0.59
CA GLU A 100 -8.44 -2.23 -1.54
C GLU A 100 -7.22 -1.57 -2.18
N LEU A 101 -6.16 -2.36 -2.37
CA LEU A 101 -5.01 -1.98 -3.18
C LEU A 101 -5.43 -1.95 -4.66
N VAL A 102 -5.23 -0.81 -5.32
CA VAL A 102 -5.54 -0.63 -6.74
C VAL A 102 -4.33 -0.93 -7.60
N SER A 103 -3.19 -0.30 -7.29
CA SER A 103 -1.97 -0.47 -8.09
C SER A 103 -0.71 -0.14 -7.30
N ILE A 104 0.40 -0.73 -7.73
CA ILE A 104 1.75 -0.34 -7.33
C ILE A 104 2.52 -0.01 -8.60
N GLU A 105 2.87 1.25 -8.75
CA GLU A 105 3.68 1.73 -9.86
C GLU A 105 5.11 1.95 -9.38
N THR A 106 6.09 1.59 -10.18
CA THR A 106 7.51 1.74 -9.85
C THR A 106 8.21 2.52 -10.95
N VAL A 107 8.96 3.56 -10.58
CA VAL A 107 9.90 4.28 -11.42
C VAL A 107 11.30 4.07 -10.85
N GLN A 108 12.23 3.66 -11.68
CA GLN A 108 13.61 3.42 -11.29
C GLN A 108 14.56 3.93 -12.36
N THR A 109 15.63 4.59 -11.95
CA THR A 109 16.75 5.02 -12.81
C THR A 109 17.97 4.18 -12.51
N ASP A 110 18.49 3.51 -13.52
CA ASP A 110 19.69 2.68 -13.41
C ASP A 110 20.98 3.54 -13.33
N GLN A 111 22.12 2.85 -13.17
CA GLN A 111 23.45 3.53 -13.11
C GLN A 111 23.86 4.19 -14.43
N SER A 112 23.23 3.81 -15.53
CA SER A 112 23.45 4.40 -16.87
C SER A 112 22.52 5.57 -17.16
N GLY A 113 21.60 5.91 -16.24
CA GLY A 113 20.62 6.97 -16.41
C GLY A 113 19.35 6.55 -17.17
N ASN A 114 19.18 5.26 -17.49
CA ASN A 114 17.96 4.80 -18.13
C ASN A 114 16.82 4.71 -17.11
N ILE A 115 15.68 5.30 -17.45
CA ILE A 115 14.50 5.26 -16.58
C ILE A 115 13.61 4.10 -17.01
N SER A 116 13.28 3.22 -16.09
CA SER A 116 12.28 2.17 -16.23
C SER A 116 10.99 2.52 -15.50
N TYR A 117 9.87 2.06 -16.03
CA TYR A 117 8.56 2.19 -15.43
C TYR A 117 7.86 0.83 -15.46
N ALA A 118 7.29 0.42 -14.34
CA ALA A 118 6.54 -0.82 -14.21
C ALA A 118 5.29 -0.60 -13.37
N VAL A 119 4.22 -1.30 -13.72
CA VAL A 119 2.95 -1.34 -12.97
C VAL A 119 2.70 -2.76 -12.53
N LYS A 120 2.34 -2.93 -11.27
CA LYS A 120 1.68 -4.13 -10.77
C LYS A 120 0.25 -3.73 -10.43
N ASP A 121 -0.68 -4.18 -11.25
CA ASP A 121 -2.10 -3.94 -11.11
C ASP A 121 -2.80 -5.26 -10.80
N ASP A 122 -3.65 -5.30 -9.79
CA ASP A 122 -4.45 -6.49 -9.45
C ASP A 122 -5.77 -6.54 -10.24
N LEU A 123 -6.13 -5.48 -10.97
CA LEU A 123 -7.51 -5.31 -11.44
C LEU A 123 -7.71 -5.14 -12.96
N THR A 124 -6.68 -4.91 -13.78
CA THR A 124 -6.94 -4.70 -15.22
C THR A 124 -5.77 -5.06 -16.15
N GLU A 125 -6.08 -5.85 -17.18
CA GLU A 125 -5.34 -5.93 -18.45
C GLU A 125 -5.58 -4.67 -19.32
N SER A 126 -5.69 -3.48 -18.74
CA SER A 126 -5.94 -2.28 -19.52
C SER A 126 -4.64 -1.55 -19.82
N SER A 127 -4.49 -1.20 -21.10
CA SER A 127 -3.46 -0.39 -21.74
C SER A 127 -2.47 0.28 -20.77
N SER A 128 -1.22 -0.14 -20.83
CA SER A 128 -0.12 0.49 -20.10
C SER A 128 -0.18 2.02 -20.30
N PRO A 129 -0.31 2.79 -19.23
CA PRO A 129 -0.31 4.24 -19.36
C PRO A 129 0.99 4.72 -19.98
N ASP A 130 0.94 5.87 -20.64
CA ASP A 130 2.14 6.45 -21.26
C ASP A 130 3.23 6.64 -20.19
N LYS A 131 4.34 5.96 -20.39
CA LYS A 131 5.49 5.98 -19.49
C LYS A 131 5.97 7.40 -19.17
N GLU A 132 6.05 8.25 -20.20
CA GLU A 132 6.56 9.61 -20.02
C GLU A 132 5.61 10.47 -19.19
N GLU A 133 4.31 10.33 -19.43
CA GLU A 133 3.29 11.01 -18.65
C GLU A 133 3.32 10.56 -17.19
N ARG A 134 3.50 9.26 -16.96
CA ARG A 134 3.60 8.74 -15.58
C ARG A 134 4.84 9.20 -14.86
N ILE A 135 5.99 9.25 -15.52
CA ILE A 135 7.23 9.80 -14.93
C ILE A 135 7.03 11.27 -14.54
N LYS A 136 6.44 12.09 -15.42
CA LYS A 136 6.10 13.48 -15.10
C LYS A 136 5.18 13.60 -13.89
N TYR A 137 4.19 12.70 -13.80
CA TYR A 137 3.30 12.65 -12.66
C TYR A 137 4.04 12.35 -11.35
N PHE A 138 4.96 11.36 -11.35
CA PHE A 138 5.82 11.09 -10.18
C PHE A 138 6.63 12.31 -9.79
N MET A 139 7.23 12.99 -10.77
CA MET A 139 8.06 14.17 -10.53
C MET A 139 7.26 15.42 -10.12
N SER A 140 5.94 15.38 -10.21
CA SER A 140 5.07 16.46 -9.73
C SER A 140 4.80 16.42 -8.23
N TYR A 141 5.14 15.31 -7.55
CA TYR A 141 4.98 15.19 -6.11
C TYR A 141 5.96 16.10 -5.37
N ARG A 142 5.49 16.69 -4.27
CA ARG A 142 6.32 17.49 -3.38
C ARG A 142 6.55 16.72 -2.08
N PRO A 143 7.80 16.59 -1.63
CA PRO A 143 8.08 15.99 -0.35
C PRO A 143 7.36 16.73 0.78
N VAL A 144 6.72 15.99 1.67
CA VAL A 144 6.15 16.59 2.87
C VAL A 144 7.25 16.86 3.89
N SER A 145 7.32 18.08 4.39
CA SER A 145 8.20 18.42 5.50
C SER A 145 7.75 17.62 6.72
N ARG A 146 8.65 16.82 7.29
CA ARG A 146 8.41 16.25 8.62
C ARG A 146 8.78 17.31 9.65
N PRO A 147 7.92 17.50 10.65
CA PRO A 147 8.25 18.37 11.77
C PRO A 147 9.42 17.82 12.58
#